data_e6bca9bf7f96190b3b65f43cc5443a9c
#
_entry.id   e6bca9bf7f96190b3b65f43cc5443a9c
#
_cell.length_a   1.000
_cell.length_b   1.000
_cell.length_c   1.000
_cell.angle_alpha   90.00
_cell.angle_beta   90.00
_cell.angle_gamma   90.00
#
_symmetry.space_group_name_H-M   'P 1'
#
loop_
_entity.id
_entity.type
_entity.pdbx_description
1 polymer ?
#
loop_
_entity_poly.entity_id
_entity_poly.type
_entity_poly.pdbx_seq_one_letter_code
_entity_poly.pdbx_strand_id
1 'polypeptide(L)'
;MSEDQDLPVLNHELAQDELAWMNAVYEDFGKARASCTGREAAFNPKEALRDVLGRPEHQLPSPMDRSGPGPWRNGRNRHGRGVAAVFLPHVELHKHAKSRTDQFPIYVVGEADAFSIGADGEPVLTPVTGGDHFHNAPGAPHAFLPKVGKPIPADWEIAFIAITPRNLKDDTQRVSEETRAAYKQVVGTEAPTRV
;
A
#
# COMPACT_ATOMS: atom_id res chain seq x y z
N MET A 1 23.70 16.90 10.13
CA MET A 1 22.40 17.61 10.10
C MET A 1 21.73 17.14 8.84
N SER A 2 20.65 16.34 8.93
CA SER A 2 20.00 15.75 7.75
C SER A 2 19.14 16.83 7.08
N GLU A 3 19.28 16.97 5.76
CA GLU A 3 18.50 17.88 4.90
C GLU A 3 16.97 17.64 4.96
N ASP A 4 16.53 16.61 5.70
CA ASP A 4 15.12 16.23 5.87
C ASP A 4 14.30 17.16 6.78
N GLN A 5 14.93 18.02 7.57
CA GLN A 5 14.21 18.84 8.58
C GLN A 5 13.44 20.01 7.98
N ASP A 6 13.78 20.47 6.77
CA ASP A 6 13.22 21.67 6.16
C ASP A 6 12.14 21.43 5.10
N LEU A 7 11.82 20.15 4.82
CA LEU A 7 10.78 19.86 3.82
C LEU A 7 9.37 20.16 4.37
N PRO A 8 8.49 20.84 3.59
CA PRO A 8 7.14 21.11 4.02
C PRO A 8 6.32 19.82 4.22
N VAL A 9 5.42 19.84 5.20
CA VAL A 9 4.44 18.75 5.39
C VAL A 9 3.39 18.81 4.27
N LEU A 10 3.14 17.70 3.60
CA LEU A 10 2.20 17.56 2.51
C LEU A 10 1.06 16.62 2.93
N ASN A 11 -0.05 17.20 3.38
CA ASN A 11 -1.23 16.49 3.88
C ASN A 11 -2.47 16.79 3.04
N HIS A 12 -2.33 16.90 1.72
CA HIS A 12 -3.47 17.15 0.83
C HIS A 12 -4.23 15.86 0.53
N GLU A 13 -5.54 15.91 0.62
CA GLU A 13 -6.43 14.83 0.20
C GLU A 13 -6.30 14.57 -1.30
N LEU A 14 -6.67 13.35 -1.71
CA LEU A 14 -6.76 12.99 -3.11
C LEU A 14 -7.89 13.77 -3.79
N ALA A 15 -7.66 14.17 -5.03
CA ALA A 15 -8.69 14.75 -5.86
C ALA A 15 -9.72 13.66 -6.28
N GLN A 16 -10.94 14.07 -6.58
CA GLN A 16 -12.01 13.14 -6.97
C GLN A 16 -11.65 12.27 -8.19
N ASP A 17 -10.90 12.84 -9.12
CA ASP A 17 -10.45 12.11 -10.30
C ASP A 17 -9.34 11.08 -10.01
N GLU A 18 -8.52 11.30 -8.96
CA GLU A 18 -7.57 10.29 -8.48
C GLU A 18 -8.33 9.10 -7.87
N LEU A 19 -9.36 9.37 -7.08
CA LEU A 19 -10.24 8.34 -6.52
C LEU A 19 -11.02 7.61 -7.61
N ALA A 20 -11.55 8.35 -8.60
CA ALA A 20 -12.25 7.75 -9.74
C ALA A 20 -11.32 6.84 -10.56
N TRP A 21 -10.07 7.26 -10.79
CA TRP A 21 -9.07 6.42 -11.45
C TRP A 21 -8.79 5.13 -10.67
N MET A 22 -8.62 5.23 -9.35
CA MET A 22 -8.40 4.05 -8.50
C MET A 22 -9.57 3.08 -8.53
N ASN A 23 -10.80 3.60 -8.45
CA ASN A 23 -12.00 2.77 -8.54
C ASN A 23 -12.09 2.04 -9.89
N ALA A 24 -11.80 2.73 -10.99
CA ALA A 24 -11.79 2.13 -12.32
C ALA A 24 -10.72 1.03 -12.45
N VAL A 25 -9.52 1.26 -11.92
CA VAL A 25 -8.46 0.25 -11.86
C VAL A 25 -8.91 -0.98 -11.07
N TYR A 26 -9.53 -0.77 -9.90
CA TYR A 26 -10.01 -1.85 -9.06
C TYR A 26 -11.14 -2.66 -9.72
N GLU A 27 -12.12 -1.99 -10.33
CA GLU A 27 -13.20 -2.65 -11.07
C GLU A 27 -12.66 -3.52 -12.21
N ASP A 28 -11.74 -3.01 -13.00
CA ASP A 28 -11.17 -3.73 -14.13
C ASP A 28 -10.26 -4.88 -13.68
N PHE A 29 -9.56 -4.73 -12.57
CA PHE A 29 -8.86 -5.84 -11.93
C PHE A 29 -9.84 -6.93 -11.46
N GLY A 30 -10.97 -6.55 -10.87
CA GLY A 30 -12.05 -7.47 -10.49
C GLY A 30 -12.62 -8.25 -11.68
N LYS A 31 -12.84 -7.58 -12.83
CA LYS A 31 -13.25 -8.24 -14.09
C LYS A 31 -12.19 -9.23 -14.60
N ALA A 32 -10.91 -8.86 -14.56
CA ALA A 32 -9.80 -9.73 -14.94
C ALA A 32 -9.74 -10.98 -14.05
N ARG A 33 -9.92 -10.81 -12.74
CA ARG A 33 -9.99 -11.93 -11.78
C ARG A 33 -11.19 -12.83 -12.05
N ALA A 34 -12.38 -12.26 -12.25
CA ALA A 34 -13.60 -13.01 -12.52
C ALA A 34 -13.53 -13.84 -13.82
N SER A 35 -12.81 -13.36 -14.84
CA SER A 35 -12.61 -14.09 -16.10
C SER A 35 -11.75 -15.35 -15.94
N CYS A 36 -11.00 -15.47 -14.83
CA CYS A 36 -10.19 -16.64 -14.49
C CYS A 36 -10.93 -17.66 -13.62
N THR A 37 -12.23 -17.45 -13.31
CA THR A 37 -13.03 -18.35 -12.46
C THR A 37 -13.03 -19.77 -13.05
N GLY A 38 -12.74 -20.78 -12.22
CA GLY A 38 -12.54 -22.17 -12.65
C GLY A 38 -11.09 -22.53 -13.02
N ARG A 39 -10.19 -21.53 -13.00
CA ARG A 39 -8.75 -21.69 -13.19
C ARG A 39 -7.97 -20.96 -12.11
N GLU A 40 -8.44 -20.99 -10.87
CA GLU A 40 -7.85 -20.21 -9.75
C GLU A 40 -6.35 -20.45 -9.56
N ALA A 41 -5.89 -21.67 -9.85
CA ALA A 41 -4.44 -21.98 -9.83
C ALA A 41 -3.61 -21.28 -10.92
N ALA A 42 -4.26 -20.62 -11.89
CA ALA A 42 -3.60 -19.91 -12.99
C ALA A 42 -3.74 -18.37 -12.90
N PHE A 43 -4.47 -17.84 -11.90
CA PHE A 43 -4.60 -16.39 -11.72
C PHE A 43 -3.32 -15.82 -11.13
N ASN A 44 -2.65 -14.96 -11.89
CA ASN A 44 -1.49 -14.21 -11.45
C ASN A 44 -1.90 -12.75 -11.21
N PRO A 45 -2.05 -12.31 -9.95
CA PRO A 45 -2.52 -10.96 -9.64
C PRO A 45 -1.58 -9.87 -10.15
N LYS A 46 -0.28 -10.14 -10.20
CA LYS A 46 0.72 -9.19 -10.70
C LYS A 46 0.63 -8.98 -12.20
N GLU A 47 0.44 -10.04 -12.96
CA GLU A 47 0.22 -9.95 -14.42
C GLU A 47 -1.12 -9.27 -14.72
N ALA A 48 -2.19 -9.67 -14.02
CA ALA A 48 -3.50 -9.04 -14.18
C ALA A 48 -3.44 -7.52 -13.91
N LEU A 49 -2.77 -7.09 -12.86
CA LEU A 49 -2.61 -5.66 -12.58
C LEU A 49 -1.71 -4.97 -13.60
N ARG A 50 -0.68 -5.66 -14.13
CA ARG A 50 0.15 -5.13 -15.22
C ARG A 50 -0.69 -4.85 -16.46
N ASP A 51 -1.56 -5.78 -16.84
CA ASP A 51 -2.43 -5.66 -17.99
C ASP A 51 -3.45 -4.54 -17.80
N VAL A 52 -4.08 -4.46 -16.63
CA VAL A 52 -5.01 -3.37 -16.30
C VAL A 52 -4.34 -2.01 -16.38
N LEU A 53 -3.21 -1.82 -15.69
CA LEU A 53 -2.47 -0.55 -15.70
C LEU A 53 -1.80 -0.24 -17.06
N GLY A 54 -1.77 -1.20 -17.98
CA GLY A 54 -1.29 -1.03 -19.35
C GLY A 54 -2.34 -0.47 -20.31
N ARG A 55 -3.62 -0.49 -19.94
CA ARG A 55 -4.70 0.00 -20.78
C ARG A 55 -4.65 1.52 -20.96
N PRO A 56 -5.03 2.05 -22.11
CA PRO A 56 -4.99 3.49 -22.39
C PRO A 56 -5.72 4.34 -21.33
N GLU A 57 -6.88 3.87 -20.86
CA GLU A 57 -7.71 4.55 -19.87
C GLU A 57 -7.09 4.64 -18.48
N HIS A 58 -6.11 3.77 -18.18
CA HIS A 58 -5.42 3.74 -16.89
C HIS A 58 -3.99 4.29 -16.96
N GLN A 59 -3.56 4.75 -18.14
CA GLN A 59 -2.20 5.27 -18.29
C GLN A 59 -1.98 6.54 -17.47
N LEU A 60 -0.88 6.54 -16.72
CA LEU A 60 -0.40 7.72 -16.02
C LEU A 60 0.40 8.61 -16.98
N PRO A 61 0.38 9.93 -16.82
CA PRO A 61 1.25 10.85 -17.57
C PRO A 61 2.74 10.47 -17.51
N SER A 62 3.20 9.99 -16.35
CA SER A 62 4.50 9.32 -16.21
C SER A 62 4.24 7.89 -15.74
N PRO A 63 4.40 6.88 -16.59
CA PRO A 63 4.09 5.51 -16.25
C PRO A 63 5.07 4.94 -15.22
N MET A 64 4.58 3.96 -14.43
CA MET A 64 5.43 3.21 -13.52
C MET A 64 6.41 2.33 -14.28
N ASP A 65 7.63 2.20 -13.76
CA ASP A 65 8.58 1.18 -14.22
C ASP A 65 8.09 -0.21 -13.77
N ARG A 66 7.75 -1.03 -14.75
CA ARG A 66 7.18 -2.38 -14.57
C ARG A 66 8.15 -3.48 -15.02
N SER A 67 9.39 -3.16 -15.28
CA SER A 67 10.37 -4.10 -15.83
C SER A 67 10.87 -5.13 -14.81
N GLY A 68 10.82 -4.79 -13.50
CA GLY A 68 11.39 -5.63 -12.44
C GLY A 68 10.37 -6.56 -11.75
N PRO A 69 10.87 -7.55 -10.97
CA PRO A 69 10.02 -8.43 -10.16
C PRO A 69 9.47 -7.74 -8.91
N GLY A 70 10.08 -6.66 -8.46
CA GLY A 70 9.71 -5.92 -7.26
C GLY A 70 8.56 -4.94 -7.44
N PRO A 71 8.35 -4.06 -6.47
CA PRO A 71 7.35 -3.00 -6.56
C PRO A 71 7.56 -2.13 -7.79
N TRP A 72 6.48 -1.79 -8.50
CA TRP A 72 6.52 -0.87 -9.62
C TRP A 72 6.41 0.56 -9.09
N ARG A 73 7.36 1.39 -9.41
CA ARG A 73 7.53 2.73 -8.83
C ARG A 73 7.75 3.78 -9.93
N ASN A 74 7.93 5.02 -9.49
CA ASN A 74 8.25 6.19 -10.31
C ASN A 74 7.15 6.64 -11.26
N GLY A 75 5.93 6.08 -11.15
CA GLY A 75 4.77 6.63 -11.84
C GLY A 75 4.40 7.98 -11.24
N ARG A 76 3.83 8.87 -12.07
CA ARG A 76 3.23 10.12 -11.62
C ARG A 76 1.87 10.31 -12.27
N ASN A 77 0.89 10.68 -11.46
CA ASN A 77 -0.42 11.05 -11.95
C ASN A 77 -0.42 12.52 -12.48
N ARG A 78 -1.58 13.00 -12.95
CA ARG A 78 -1.73 14.35 -13.50
C ARG A 78 -1.57 15.47 -12.46
N HIS A 79 -1.67 15.16 -11.18
CA HIS A 79 -1.40 16.09 -10.08
C HIS A 79 0.07 16.08 -9.65
N GLY A 80 0.94 15.35 -10.36
CA GLY A 80 2.36 15.23 -10.05
C GLY A 80 2.67 14.34 -8.87
N ARG A 81 1.66 13.65 -8.29
CA ARG A 81 1.85 12.73 -7.16
C ARG A 81 2.50 11.43 -7.65
N GLY A 82 3.37 10.89 -6.84
CA GLY A 82 3.97 9.58 -7.07
C GLY A 82 2.93 8.47 -6.95
N VAL A 83 2.97 7.52 -7.87
CA VAL A 83 2.14 6.32 -7.87
C VAL A 83 3.05 5.10 -7.90
N ALA A 84 2.78 4.16 -6.99
CA ALA A 84 3.50 2.90 -6.93
C ALA A 84 2.53 1.73 -6.76
N ALA A 85 2.76 0.63 -7.47
CA ALA A 85 2.11 -0.65 -7.21
C ALA A 85 3.10 -1.54 -6.43
N VAL A 86 2.65 -2.06 -5.30
CA VAL A 86 3.46 -2.79 -4.34
C VAL A 86 2.91 -4.19 -4.19
N PHE A 87 3.81 -5.19 -4.25
CA PHE A 87 3.51 -6.61 -4.07
C PHE A 87 4.49 -7.14 -3.04
N LEU A 88 4.01 -7.47 -1.85
CA LEU A 88 4.89 -7.88 -0.75
C LEU A 88 4.26 -9.01 0.07
N PRO A 89 5.09 -9.96 0.55
CA PRO A 89 4.64 -10.95 1.52
C PRO A 89 4.30 -10.33 2.88
N HIS A 90 4.74 -9.11 3.13
CA HIS A 90 4.36 -8.27 4.27
C HIS A 90 4.74 -6.82 3.99
N VAL A 91 4.04 -5.88 4.60
CA VAL A 91 4.41 -4.47 4.61
C VAL A 91 4.99 -4.14 5.97
N GLU A 92 6.28 -3.78 5.98
CA GLU A 92 6.98 -3.42 7.21
C GLU A 92 6.29 -2.27 7.95
N LEU A 93 6.37 -2.30 9.27
CA LEU A 93 5.92 -1.18 10.09
C LEU A 93 6.83 0.03 9.86
N HIS A 94 6.26 1.08 9.30
CA HIS A 94 6.96 2.33 8.95
C HIS A 94 6.04 3.54 9.08
N LYS A 95 6.57 4.71 8.80
CA LYS A 95 5.82 5.96 8.66
C LYS A 95 6.38 6.79 7.50
N HIS A 96 5.57 7.70 6.97
CA HIS A 96 6.01 8.76 6.07
C HIS A 96 6.08 10.07 6.84
N ALA A 97 7.28 10.60 7.04
CA ALA A 97 7.49 11.69 8.00
C ALA A 97 6.78 12.99 7.62
N LYS A 98 6.77 13.32 6.34
CA LYS A 98 6.32 14.62 5.82
C LYS A 98 5.17 14.53 4.81
N SER A 99 4.76 13.33 4.41
CA SER A 99 3.76 13.14 3.36
C SER A 99 2.61 12.28 3.84
N ARG A 100 1.38 12.69 3.54
CA ARG A 100 0.23 11.81 3.53
C ARG A 100 0.44 10.74 2.46
N THR A 101 0.09 9.51 2.77
CA THR A 101 0.11 8.40 1.82
C THR A 101 -1.26 7.75 1.79
N ASP A 102 -1.82 7.63 0.61
CA ASP A 102 -3.08 6.94 0.37
C ASP A 102 -2.77 5.57 -0.25
N GLN A 103 -3.31 4.51 0.36
CA GLN A 103 -3.05 3.12 -0.01
C GLN A 103 -4.36 2.41 -0.33
N PHE A 104 -4.36 1.71 -1.46
CA PHE A 104 -5.53 1.02 -1.99
C PHE A 104 -5.19 -0.46 -2.18
N PRO A 105 -5.54 -1.34 -1.23
CA PRO A 105 -5.44 -2.78 -1.42
C PRO A 105 -6.23 -3.21 -2.66
N ILE A 106 -5.58 -3.92 -3.57
CA ILE A 106 -6.17 -4.45 -4.79
C ILE A 106 -6.48 -5.94 -4.62
N TYR A 107 -5.56 -6.65 -3.98
CA TYR A 107 -5.65 -8.09 -3.81
C TYR A 107 -4.93 -8.54 -2.55
N VAL A 108 -5.50 -9.52 -1.87
CA VAL A 108 -4.89 -10.18 -0.71
C VAL A 108 -5.02 -11.68 -0.90
N VAL A 109 -3.94 -12.41 -0.72
CA VAL A 109 -3.96 -13.87 -0.58
C VAL A 109 -4.32 -14.20 0.86
N GLY A 110 -5.51 -14.78 1.08
CA GLY A 110 -6.02 -15.02 2.42
C GLY A 110 -6.66 -13.78 3.06
N GLU A 111 -6.42 -13.58 4.34
CA GLU A 111 -6.95 -12.44 5.10
C GLU A 111 -5.80 -11.54 5.59
N ALA A 112 -6.10 -10.25 5.75
CA ALA A 112 -5.13 -9.26 6.22
C ALA A 112 -5.73 -8.30 7.24
N ASP A 113 -4.85 -7.69 8.02
CA ASP A 113 -5.13 -6.54 8.86
C ASP A 113 -4.23 -5.37 8.48
N ALA A 114 -4.73 -4.16 8.61
CA ALA A 114 -3.95 -2.93 8.63
C ALA A 114 -3.69 -2.52 10.08
N PHE A 115 -2.42 -2.35 10.42
CA PHE A 115 -2.03 -1.78 11.70
C PHE A 115 -1.90 -0.27 11.57
N SER A 116 -2.40 0.44 12.57
CA SER A 116 -2.21 1.89 12.75
C SER A 116 -2.21 2.24 14.23
N ILE A 117 -1.89 3.51 14.53
CA ILE A 117 -2.09 4.08 15.87
C ILE A 117 -3.31 5.01 15.81
N GLY A 118 -4.27 4.77 16.68
CA GLY A 118 -5.46 5.59 16.80
C GLY A 118 -5.18 7.00 17.34
N ALA A 119 -6.19 7.87 17.30
CA ALA A 119 -6.07 9.24 17.80
C ALA A 119 -5.82 9.32 19.31
N ASP A 120 -6.18 8.28 20.04
CA ASP A 120 -5.93 8.09 21.49
C ASP A 120 -4.53 7.56 21.81
N GLY A 121 -3.72 7.26 20.78
CA GLY A 121 -2.39 6.67 20.90
C GLY A 121 -2.38 5.14 20.98
N GLU A 122 -3.55 4.50 20.97
CA GLU A 122 -3.65 3.06 21.08
C GLU A 122 -3.49 2.35 19.71
N PRO A 123 -2.92 1.13 19.68
CA PRO A 123 -2.79 0.36 18.47
C PRO A 123 -4.15 -0.15 17.97
N VAL A 124 -4.38 -0.02 16.67
CA VAL A 124 -5.63 -0.43 16.01
C VAL A 124 -5.30 -1.43 14.90
N LEU A 125 -6.08 -2.51 14.84
CA LEU A 125 -6.10 -3.47 13.73
C LEU A 125 -7.41 -3.35 12.96
N THR A 126 -7.33 -3.01 11.69
CA THR A 126 -8.48 -2.89 10.79
C THR A 126 -8.43 -4.01 9.76
N PRO A 127 -9.48 -4.85 9.60
CA PRO A 127 -9.53 -5.83 8.51
C PRO A 127 -9.33 -5.16 7.15
N VAL A 128 -8.56 -5.81 6.26
CA VAL A 128 -8.26 -5.31 4.92
C VAL A 128 -9.04 -6.09 3.89
N THR A 129 -9.76 -5.38 3.04
CA THR A 129 -10.48 -5.92 1.90
C THR A 129 -9.99 -5.24 0.61
N GLY A 130 -9.95 -5.96 -0.50
CA GLY A 130 -9.66 -5.33 -1.79
C GLY A 130 -10.72 -4.26 -2.10
N GLY A 131 -10.27 -3.09 -2.54
CA GLY A 131 -11.10 -1.90 -2.77
C GLY A 131 -11.18 -0.94 -1.59
N ASP A 132 -10.67 -1.30 -0.42
CA ASP A 132 -10.57 -0.37 0.70
C ASP A 132 -9.63 0.80 0.36
N HIS A 133 -9.81 1.89 1.10
CA HIS A 133 -8.94 3.07 1.01
C HIS A 133 -8.41 3.40 2.42
N PHE A 134 -7.11 3.25 2.58
CA PHE A 134 -6.39 3.64 3.79
C PHE A 134 -5.63 4.93 3.54
N HIS A 135 -5.88 5.95 4.34
CA HIS A 135 -5.07 7.16 4.35
C HIS A 135 -4.18 7.19 5.59
N ASN A 136 -2.91 7.44 5.40
CA ASN A 136 -1.93 7.57 6.46
C ASN A 136 -1.46 9.03 6.50
N ALA A 137 -1.80 9.74 7.57
CA ALA A 137 -1.35 11.11 7.79
C ALA A 137 0.19 11.18 7.89
N PRO A 138 0.81 12.34 7.62
CA PRO A 138 2.23 12.52 7.85
C PRO A 138 2.63 12.13 9.27
N GLY A 139 3.65 11.27 9.39
CA GLY A 139 4.14 10.77 10.67
C GLY A 139 3.36 9.59 11.25
N ALA A 140 2.21 9.22 10.69
CA ALA A 140 1.40 8.11 11.19
C ALA A 140 2.06 6.74 10.92
N PRO A 141 2.33 5.93 11.97
CA PRO A 141 2.82 4.56 11.81
C PRO A 141 1.76 3.67 11.18
N HIS A 142 2.17 2.81 10.23
CA HIS A 142 1.25 1.87 9.59
C HIS A 142 1.97 0.64 9.03
N ALA A 143 1.21 -0.44 8.85
CA ALA A 143 1.66 -1.68 8.19
C ALA A 143 0.45 -2.43 7.64
N PHE A 144 0.67 -3.29 6.61
CA PHE A 144 -0.24 -4.37 6.27
C PHE A 144 0.40 -5.70 6.67
N LEU A 145 -0.39 -6.58 7.26
CA LEU A 145 0.07 -7.85 7.80
C LEU A 145 -0.99 -8.96 7.63
N PRO A 146 -0.57 -10.23 7.67
CA PRO A 146 -1.52 -11.34 7.72
C PRO A 146 -2.48 -11.19 8.89
N LYS A 147 -3.69 -11.71 8.75
CA LYS A 147 -4.74 -11.66 9.78
C LYS A 147 -4.21 -12.15 11.13
N VAL A 148 -4.25 -11.28 12.12
CA VAL A 148 -3.79 -11.60 13.48
C VAL A 148 -4.64 -12.72 14.08
N GLY A 149 -3.98 -13.69 14.73
CA GLY A 149 -4.64 -14.84 15.36
C GLY A 149 -5.06 -15.95 14.39
N LYS A 150 -4.72 -15.86 13.11
CA LYS A 150 -4.95 -16.92 12.13
C LYS A 150 -3.63 -17.48 11.58
N PRO A 151 -3.63 -18.76 11.10
CA PRO A 151 -2.48 -19.31 10.39
C PRO A 151 -2.16 -18.47 9.15
N ILE A 152 -0.88 -18.18 8.95
CA ILE A 152 -0.41 -17.42 7.78
C ILE A 152 -0.23 -18.39 6.61
N PRO A 153 -0.94 -18.21 5.46
CA PRO A 153 -0.66 -18.97 4.26
C PRO A 153 0.79 -18.81 3.82
N ALA A 154 1.41 -19.89 3.33
CA ALA A 154 2.81 -19.87 2.90
C ALA A 154 3.07 -18.93 1.72
N ASP A 155 2.02 -18.67 0.93
CA ASP A 155 1.97 -17.79 -0.23
C ASP A 155 1.28 -16.45 0.08
N TRP A 156 1.15 -16.08 1.35
CA TRP A 156 0.49 -14.82 1.72
C TRP A 156 1.18 -13.63 1.06
N GLU A 157 0.41 -12.87 0.35
CA GLU A 157 0.86 -11.67 -0.34
C GLU A 157 -0.27 -10.62 -0.35
N ILE A 158 0.10 -9.36 -0.25
CA ILE A 158 -0.79 -8.23 -0.50
C ILE A 158 -0.29 -7.41 -1.68
N ALA A 159 -1.21 -7.07 -2.59
CA ALA A 159 -1.01 -6.12 -3.66
C ALA A 159 -1.82 -4.85 -3.39
N PHE A 160 -1.18 -3.69 -3.44
CA PHE A 160 -1.84 -2.41 -3.28
C PHE A 160 -1.21 -1.33 -4.15
N ILE A 161 -1.97 -0.29 -4.45
CA ILE A 161 -1.46 0.94 -5.07
C ILE A 161 -1.31 2.00 -3.99
N ALA A 162 -0.16 2.66 -3.97
CA ALA A 162 0.11 3.81 -3.11
C ALA A 162 0.19 5.09 -3.94
N ILE A 163 -0.46 6.14 -3.46
CA ILE A 163 -0.39 7.50 -4.02
C ILE A 163 0.17 8.42 -2.94
N THR A 164 1.23 9.17 -3.27
CA THR A 164 1.92 10.05 -2.33
C THR A 164 2.39 11.33 -3.04
N PRO A 165 2.41 12.47 -2.34
CA PRO A 165 2.96 13.72 -2.90
C PRO A 165 4.45 13.62 -3.24
N ARG A 166 5.18 12.69 -2.61
CA ARG A 166 6.62 12.51 -2.77
C ARG A 166 6.97 11.10 -3.20
N ASN A 167 8.22 10.89 -3.52
CA ASN A 167 8.74 9.54 -3.69
C ASN A 167 8.71 8.82 -2.33
N LEU A 168 7.99 7.68 -2.26
CA LEU A 168 7.86 6.87 -1.06
C LEU A 168 9.22 6.53 -0.41
N LYS A 169 10.25 6.31 -1.23
CA LYS A 169 11.57 5.93 -0.74
C LYS A 169 12.22 7.04 0.09
N ASP A 170 12.01 8.29 -0.30
CA ASP A 170 12.71 9.43 0.30
C ASP A 170 12.05 9.90 1.60
N ASP A 171 10.78 9.52 1.84
CA ASP A 171 10.01 9.95 3.01
C ASP A 171 9.70 8.82 4.01
N THR A 172 10.03 7.58 3.67
CA THR A 172 9.80 6.42 4.53
C THR A 172 10.82 6.39 5.68
N GLN A 173 10.34 6.38 6.91
CA GLN A 173 11.15 6.36 8.12
C GLN A 173 10.79 5.19 9.04
N ARG A 174 11.74 4.83 9.88
CA ARG A 174 11.51 3.90 10.99
C ARG A 174 10.60 4.53 12.04
N VAL A 175 9.79 3.70 12.67
CA VAL A 175 8.96 4.11 13.81
C VAL A 175 9.77 4.08 15.12
N SER A 176 9.21 4.69 16.18
CA SER A 176 9.81 4.65 17.51
C SER A 176 9.77 3.25 18.13
N GLU A 177 10.60 3.01 19.15
CA GLU A 177 10.57 1.76 19.91
C GLU A 177 9.23 1.57 20.65
N GLU A 178 8.60 2.65 21.10
CA GLU A 178 7.26 2.62 21.69
C GLU A 178 6.22 2.09 20.71
N THR A 179 6.22 2.59 19.47
CA THR A 179 5.34 2.09 18.41
C THR A 179 5.62 0.60 18.09
N ARG A 180 6.89 0.19 18.12
CA ARG A 180 7.27 -1.23 17.92
C ARG A 180 6.73 -2.09 19.06
N ALA A 181 6.82 -1.63 20.30
CA ALA A 181 6.28 -2.33 21.47
C ALA A 181 4.75 -2.47 21.36
N ALA A 182 4.04 -1.42 20.98
CA ALA A 182 2.60 -1.43 20.74
C ALA A 182 2.22 -2.42 19.62
N TYR A 183 2.96 -2.43 18.51
CA TYR A 183 2.79 -3.41 17.43
C TYR A 183 2.94 -4.85 17.95
N LYS A 184 4.03 -5.13 18.66
CA LYS A 184 4.30 -6.45 19.24
C LYS A 184 3.20 -6.91 20.20
N GLN A 185 2.66 -6.00 20.99
CA GLN A 185 1.58 -6.29 21.93
C GLN A 185 0.32 -6.83 21.24
N VAL A 186 -0.08 -6.26 20.09
CA VAL A 186 -1.31 -6.67 19.40
C VAL A 186 -1.09 -7.74 18.34
N VAL A 187 0.08 -7.77 17.72
CA VAL A 187 0.41 -8.74 16.66
C VAL A 187 1.03 -10.02 17.21
N GLY A 188 1.63 -9.95 18.40
CA GLY A 188 2.28 -11.09 19.07
C GLY A 188 3.70 -11.43 18.55
N THR A 189 4.17 -10.71 17.53
CA THR A 189 5.51 -10.88 16.94
C THR A 189 6.22 -9.53 16.78
N GLU A 190 7.56 -9.58 16.67
CA GLU A 190 8.33 -8.38 16.35
C GLU A 190 7.94 -7.83 14.98
N ALA A 191 7.91 -6.50 14.87
CA ALA A 191 7.72 -5.87 13.58
C ALA A 191 8.87 -6.24 12.64
N PRO A 192 8.57 -6.70 11.39
CA PRO A 192 9.61 -6.96 10.41
C PRO A 192 10.50 -5.73 10.24
N THR A 193 11.80 -5.92 10.34
CA THR A 193 12.78 -4.84 10.11
C THR A 193 13.32 -4.95 8.70
N ARG A 194 13.44 -3.83 8.01
CA ARG A 194 14.26 -3.77 6.79
C ARG A 194 15.69 -4.19 7.14
N VAL A 195 16.14 -5.26 6.50
CA VAL A 195 17.55 -5.63 6.46
C VAL A 195 18.28 -4.72 5.48
#